data_43faa6aa7e3329eb5ea6d73b145af8ef
#
_entry.id   43faa6aa7e3329eb5ea6d73b145af8ef
#
_cell.length_a   1.000
_cell.length_b   1.000
_cell.length_c   1.000
_cell.angle_alpha   90.00
_cell.angle_beta   90.00
_cell.angle_gamma   90.00
#
_symmetry.space_group_name_H-M   'P 1'
#
loop_
_entity.id
_entity.type
_entity.pdbx_description
1 polymer ?
#
loop_
_entity_poly.entity_id
_entity_poly.type
_entity_poly.pdbx_seq_one_letter_code
_entity_poly.pdbx_strand_id
1 'polypeptide(L)'
;MRGGEDTDTERTLLQQIRDKEQELGSRIEGAREKADAMIAAAQSEADDLVCTAESMAKTSAEKVYWTERGRTETEITELKRAAELDTAAAIARAEKNVPAAADAIVRYVTGEH
;
A
#
# COMPACT_ATOMS: atom_id res chain seq x y z
N MET A 1 15.30 23.70 -80.27
CA MET A 1 14.60 24.46 -79.26
C MET A 1 14.97 24.01 -77.87
N ARG A 2 15.94 24.67 -77.31
CA ARG A 2 16.46 24.29 -75.97
C ARG A 2 15.56 24.77 -74.80
N GLY A 3 14.70 25.79 -75.01
CA GLY A 3 13.89 26.34 -73.95
C GLY A 3 12.74 25.46 -73.48
N GLY A 4 12.20 24.57 -74.33
CA GLY A 4 11.18 23.61 -73.93
C GLY A 4 11.70 22.44 -73.11
N GLU A 5 12.90 21.96 -73.45
CA GLU A 5 13.55 20.86 -72.68
C GLU A 5 13.99 21.32 -71.30
N ASP A 6 14.55 22.52 -71.16
CA ASP A 6 14.96 23.08 -69.88
C ASP A 6 13.76 23.33 -68.97
N THR A 7 12.63 23.78 -69.55
CA THR A 7 11.37 23.98 -68.79
C THR A 7 10.80 22.66 -68.31
N ASP A 8 10.81 21.62 -69.13
CA ASP A 8 10.34 20.29 -68.76
C ASP A 8 11.26 19.65 -67.70
N THR A 9 12.58 19.85 -67.80
CA THR A 9 13.52 19.39 -66.81
C THR A 9 13.29 20.10 -65.46
N GLU A 10 13.08 21.41 -65.48
CA GLU A 10 12.78 22.21 -64.30
C GLU A 10 11.45 21.76 -63.64
N ARG A 11 10.42 21.49 -64.41
CA ARG A 11 9.16 20.94 -63.91
C ARG A 11 9.33 19.58 -63.26
N THR A 12 10.13 18.73 -63.86
CA THR A 12 10.46 17.39 -63.33
C THR A 12 11.17 17.52 -61.99
N LEU A 13 12.15 18.42 -61.90
CA LEU A 13 12.89 18.68 -60.67
C LEU A 13 11.96 19.23 -59.55
N LEU A 14 11.13 20.20 -59.92
CA LEU A 14 10.16 20.76 -58.96
C LEU A 14 9.16 19.70 -58.48
N GLN A 15 8.72 18.85 -59.39
CA GLN A 15 7.83 17.75 -59.03
C GLN A 15 8.49 16.76 -58.07
N GLN A 16 9.74 16.40 -58.33
CA GLN A 16 10.50 15.55 -57.45
C GLN A 16 10.71 16.16 -56.09
N ILE A 17 10.97 17.45 -56.00
CA ILE A 17 11.09 18.20 -54.74
C ILE A 17 9.77 18.15 -53.97
N ARG A 18 8.64 18.41 -54.61
CA ARG A 18 7.33 18.35 -54.01
C ARG A 18 7.01 16.95 -53.49
N ASP A 19 7.28 15.94 -54.27
CA ASP A 19 7.06 14.54 -53.88
C ASP A 19 7.90 14.19 -52.67
N LYS A 20 9.16 14.67 -52.63
CA LYS A 20 10.05 14.46 -51.53
C LYS A 20 9.61 15.21 -50.25
N GLU A 21 9.13 16.45 -50.42
CA GLU A 21 8.58 17.24 -49.31
C GLU A 21 7.34 16.57 -48.72
N GLN A 22 6.44 16.04 -49.54
CA GLN A 22 5.26 15.31 -49.11
C GLN A 22 5.67 14.02 -48.38
N GLU A 23 6.61 13.27 -48.90
CA GLU A 23 7.12 12.05 -48.29
C GLU A 23 7.72 12.36 -46.91
N LEU A 24 8.56 13.39 -46.83
CA LEU A 24 9.16 13.79 -45.54
C LEU A 24 8.13 14.29 -44.57
N GLY A 25 7.15 15.06 -45.04
CA GLY A 25 6.02 15.52 -44.22
C GLY A 25 5.23 14.36 -43.63
N SER A 26 4.92 13.35 -44.47
CA SER A 26 4.23 12.13 -44.00
C SER A 26 5.04 11.34 -43.00
N ARG A 27 6.37 11.27 -43.19
CA ARG A 27 7.27 10.61 -42.23
C ARG A 27 7.32 11.31 -40.90
N ILE A 28 7.38 12.64 -40.92
CA ILE A 28 7.37 13.46 -39.71
C ILE A 28 6.04 13.26 -38.96
N GLU A 29 4.93 13.31 -39.69
CA GLU A 29 3.59 13.10 -39.11
C GLU A 29 3.46 11.71 -38.51
N GLY A 30 3.90 10.67 -39.22
CA GLY A 30 3.92 9.30 -38.72
C GLY A 30 4.82 9.12 -37.50
N ALA A 31 5.97 9.79 -37.47
CA ALA A 31 6.87 9.76 -36.31
C ALA A 31 6.24 10.45 -35.09
N ARG A 32 5.54 11.58 -35.31
CA ARG A 32 4.81 12.28 -34.23
C ARG A 32 3.69 11.41 -33.66
N GLU A 33 2.91 10.79 -34.54
CA GLU A 33 1.84 9.89 -34.12
C GLU A 33 2.36 8.72 -33.29
N LYS A 34 3.48 8.14 -33.72
CA LYS A 34 4.14 7.08 -32.96
C LYS A 34 4.65 7.56 -31.61
N ALA A 35 5.28 8.73 -31.58
CA ALA A 35 5.77 9.32 -30.34
C ALA A 35 4.61 9.61 -29.37
N ASP A 36 3.54 10.19 -29.86
CA ASP A 36 2.36 10.47 -29.05
C ASP A 36 1.71 9.19 -28.52
N ALA A 37 1.63 8.14 -29.34
CA ALA A 37 1.13 6.84 -28.95
C ALA A 37 2.01 6.19 -27.87
N MET A 38 3.33 6.31 -28.00
CA MET A 38 4.27 5.80 -27.01
C MET A 38 4.13 6.53 -25.68
N ILE A 39 4.00 7.85 -25.73
CA ILE A 39 3.80 8.66 -24.52
C ILE A 39 2.49 8.30 -23.84
N ALA A 40 1.41 8.19 -24.61
CA ALA A 40 0.10 7.80 -24.09
C ALA A 40 0.13 6.40 -23.45
N ALA A 41 0.78 5.45 -24.11
CA ALA A 41 0.96 4.10 -23.57
C ALA A 41 1.79 4.10 -22.29
N ALA A 42 2.88 4.86 -22.25
CA ALA A 42 3.72 4.99 -21.07
C ALA A 42 2.98 5.63 -19.90
N GLN A 43 2.18 6.65 -20.13
CA GLN A 43 1.35 7.29 -19.12
C GLN A 43 0.30 6.33 -18.56
N SER A 44 -0.37 5.58 -19.44
CA SER A 44 -1.36 4.59 -19.04
C SER A 44 -0.71 3.48 -18.20
N GLU A 45 0.45 3.01 -18.61
CA GLU A 45 1.22 1.99 -17.88
C GLU A 45 1.67 2.49 -16.52
N ALA A 46 2.14 3.74 -16.44
CA ALA A 46 2.53 4.38 -15.19
C ALA A 46 1.34 4.54 -14.24
N ASP A 47 0.20 4.97 -14.74
CA ASP A 47 -1.02 5.11 -13.96
C ASP A 47 -1.49 3.76 -13.41
N ASP A 48 -1.45 2.71 -14.22
CA ASP A 48 -1.79 1.35 -13.80
C ASP A 48 -0.82 0.85 -12.71
N LEU A 49 0.46 1.14 -12.87
CA LEU A 49 1.49 0.79 -11.90
C LEU A 49 1.25 1.46 -10.55
N VAL A 50 0.98 2.75 -10.56
CA VAL A 50 0.67 3.52 -9.35
C VAL A 50 -0.60 2.99 -8.69
N CYS A 51 -1.65 2.77 -9.47
CA CYS A 51 -2.92 2.24 -8.98
C CYS A 51 -2.76 0.86 -8.34
N THR A 52 -2.01 -0.02 -8.99
CA THR A 52 -1.71 -1.35 -8.47
C THR A 52 -0.88 -1.29 -7.19
N ALA A 53 0.16 -0.44 -7.17
CA ALA A 53 1.01 -0.25 -6.01
C ALA A 53 0.23 0.28 -4.80
N GLU A 54 -0.63 1.26 -5.01
CA GLU A 54 -1.50 1.81 -3.96
C GLU A 54 -2.47 0.75 -3.43
N SER A 55 -3.10 -0.01 -4.31
CA SER A 55 -4.02 -1.08 -3.96
C SER A 55 -3.32 -2.18 -3.15
N MET A 56 -2.14 -2.59 -3.57
CA MET A 56 -1.32 -3.58 -2.86
C MET A 56 -0.86 -3.08 -1.50
N ALA A 57 -0.43 -1.83 -1.43
CA ALA A 57 0.00 -1.19 -0.18
C ALA A 57 -1.15 -1.12 0.82
N LYS A 58 -2.33 -0.74 0.36
CA LYS A 58 -3.55 -0.70 1.19
C LYS A 58 -3.91 -2.08 1.72
N THR A 59 -3.91 -3.08 0.86
CA THR A 59 -4.20 -4.47 1.25
C THR A 59 -3.18 -4.98 2.26
N SER A 60 -1.90 -4.71 2.05
CA SER A 60 -0.83 -5.09 2.98
C SER A 60 -0.97 -4.39 4.32
N ALA A 61 -1.27 -3.11 4.32
CA ALA A 61 -1.49 -2.33 5.54
C ALA A 61 -2.70 -2.84 6.33
N GLU A 62 -3.80 -3.13 5.67
CA GLU A 62 -4.99 -3.72 6.29
C GLU A 62 -4.70 -5.08 6.90
N LYS A 63 -3.94 -5.91 6.20
CA LYS A 63 -3.53 -7.23 6.69
C LYS A 63 -2.68 -7.12 7.96
N VAL A 64 -1.71 -6.22 7.98
CA VAL A 64 -0.87 -5.97 9.15
C VAL A 64 -1.72 -5.45 10.31
N TYR A 65 -2.59 -4.50 10.06
CA TYR A 65 -3.50 -3.95 11.06
C TYR A 65 -4.36 -5.03 11.73
N TRP A 66 -5.01 -5.87 10.93
CA TRP A 66 -5.88 -6.92 11.47
C TRP A 66 -5.10 -8.01 12.20
N THR A 67 -3.91 -8.35 11.71
CA THR A 67 -3.03 -9.31 12.38
C THR A 67 -2.57 -8.80 13.73
N GLU A 68 -2.12 -7.55 13.81
CA GLU A 68 -1.67 -6.94 15.06
C GLU A 68 -2.81 -6.71 16.03
N ARG A 69 -3.98 -6.34 15.53
CA ARG A 69 -5.18 -6.22 16.37
C ARG A 69 -5.57 -7.56 16.99
N GLY A 70 -5.55 -8.62 16.20
CA GLY A 70 -5.82 -9.98 16.69
C GLY A 70 -4.83 -10.42 17.76
N ARG A 71 -3.55 -10.11 17.57
CA ARG A 71 -2.49 -10.39 18.56
C ARG A 71 -2.74 -9.62 19.84
N THR A 72 -3.05 -8.34 19.75
CA THR A 72 -3.34 -7.48 20.89
C THR A 72 -4.56 -7.98 21.66
N GLU A 73 -5.63 -8.35 20.98
CA GLU A 73 -6.83 -8.92 21.60
C GLU A 73 -6.52 -10.22 22.36
N THR A 74 -5.68 -11.06 21.78
CA THR A 74 -5.22 -12.30 22.45
C THR A 74 -4.39 -11.99 23.69
N GLU A 75 -3.48 -11.04 23.61
CA GLU A 75 -2.68 -10.60 24.76
C GLU A 75 -3.55 -10.03 25.88
N ILE A 76 -4.54 -9.23 25.54
CA ILE A 76 -5.48 -8.67 26.50
C ILE A 76 -6.26 -9.79 27.18
N THR A 77 -6.75 -10.77 26.44
CA THR A 77 -7.46 -11.93 26.97
C THR A 77 -6.60 -12.72 27.94
N GLU A 78 -5.34 -12.95 27.58
CA GLU A 78 -4.38 -13.65 28.44
C GLU A 78 -4.07 -12.87 29.71
N LEU A 79 -3.88 -11.56 29.61
CA LEU A 79 -3.66 -10.68 30.76
C LEU A 79 -4.84 -10.69 31.72
N LYS A 80 -6.05 -10.59 31.20
CA LYS A 80 -7.28 -10.67 32.01
C LYS A 80 -7.39 -12.00 32.72
N ARG A 81 -7.10 -13.09 32.02
CA ARG A 81 -7.12 -14.43 32.58
C ARG A 81 -6.10 -14.58 33.71
N ALA A 82 -4.89 -14.10 33.50
CA ALA A 82 -3.84 -14.13 34.53
C ALA A 82 -4.22 -13.28 35.73
N ALA A 83 -4.80 -12.09 35.52
CA ALA A 83 -5.27 -11.23 36.59
C ALA A 83 -6.42 -11.85 37.39
N GLU A 84 -7.35 -12.51 36.73
CA GLU A 84 -8.43 -13.24 37.38
C GLU A 84 -7.92 -14.38 38.25
N LEU A 85 -6.92 -15.15 37.74
CA LEU A 85 -6.28 -16.21 38.50
C LEU A 85 -5.52 -15.67 39.71
N ASP A 86 -4.80 -14.57 39.57
CA ASP A 86 -4.08 -13.92 40.67
C ASP A 86 -5.06 -13.39 41.72
N THR A 87 -6.16 -12.79 41.31
CA THR A 87 -7.21 -12.30 42.20
C THR A 87 -7.85 -13.45 42.94
N ALA A 88 -8.19 -14.53 42.26
CA ALA A 88 -8.77 -15.73 42.89
C ALA A 88 -7.80 -16.35 43.92
N ALA A 89 -6.54 -16.42 43.60
CA ALA A 89 -5.49 -16.93 44.50
C ALA A 89 -5.32 -16.03 45.73
N ALA A 90 -5.38 -14.69 45.56
CA ALA A 90 -5.29 -13.74 46.67
C ALA A 90 -6.52 -13.86 47.60
N ILE A 91 -7.69 -14.00 47.02
CA ILE A 91 -8.95 -14.19 47.80
C ILE A 91 -8.86 -15.51 48.57
N ALA A 92 -8.44 -16.59 47.93
CA ALA A 92 -8.30 -17.89 48.62
C ALA A 92 -7.32 -17.83 49.80
N ARG A 93 -6.21 -17.12 49.62
CA ARG A 93 -5.22 -16.92 50.73
C ARG A 93 -5.82 -16.07 51.84
N ALA A 94 -6.54 -15.01 51.48
CA ALA A 94 -7.23 -14.16 52.47
C ALA A 94 -8.25 -14.93 53.26
N GLU A 95 -9.09 -15.71 52.58
CA GLU A 95 -10.10 -16.56 53.25
C GLU A 95 -9.51 -17.57 54.21
N LYS A 96 -8.34 -18.15 53.85
CA LYS A 96 -7.58 -19.04 54.70
C LYS A 96 -7.03 -18.34 55.93
N ASN A 97 -6.64 -17.10 55.81
CA ASN A 97 -6.03 -16.31 56.88
C ASN A 97 -7.08 -15.67 57.84
N VAL A 98 -8.31 -15.51 57.41
CA VAL A 98 -9.38 -14.88 58.22
C VAL A 98 -9.63 -15.67 59.52
N PRO A 99 -9.79 -17.00 59.53
CA PRO A 99 -9.96 -17.75 60.78
C PRO A 99 -8.78 -17.60 61.73
N ALA A 100 -7.55 -17.66 61.19
CA ALA A 100 -6.34 -17.50 62.00
C ALA A 100 -6.24 -16.10 62.63
N ALA A 101 -6.56 -15.07 61.83
CA ALA A 101 -6.62 -13.68 62.30
C ALA A 101 -7.70 -13.47 63.37
N ALA A 102 -8.85 -14.05 63.15
CA ALA A 102 -9.95 -14.01 64.13
C ALA A 102 -9.57 -14.66 65.43
N ASP A 103 -8.95 -15.84 65.38
CA ASP A 103 -8.43 -16.56 66.55
C ASP A 103 -7.39 -15.74 67.30
N ALA A 104 -6.46 -15.11 66.58
CA ALA A 104 -5.45 -14.25 67.16
C ALA A 104 -6.06 -13.05 67.92
N ILE A 105 -7.07 -12.43 67.33
CA ILE A 105 -7.77 -11.32 67.95
C ILE A 105 -8.52 -11.77 69.21
N VAL A 106 -9.20 -12.87 69.16
CA VAL A 106 -9.91 -13.44 70.29
C VAL A 106 -8.95 -13.75 71.44
N ARG A 107 -7.81 -14.39 71.15
CA ARG A 107 -6.77 -14.67 72.16
C ARG A 107 -6.22 -13.39 72.76
N TYR A 108 -6.01 -12.39 72.00
CA TYR A 108 -5.53 -11.10 72.49
C TYR A 108 -6.53 -10.45 73.46
N VAL A 109 -7.79 -10.42 73.04
CA VAL A 109 -8.87 -9.82 73.84
C VAL A 109 -9.13 -10.58 75.13
N THR A 110 -9.02 -11.92 75.10
CA THR A 110 -9.25 -12.77 76.30
C THR A 110 -8.00 -12.91 77.18
N GLY A 111 -6.87 -12.33 76.77
CA GLY A 111 -5.61 -12.42 77.49
C GLY A 111 -4.88 -13.76 77.44
N GLU A 112 -5.26 -14.63 76.52
CA GLU A 112 -4.60 -15.94 76.28
C GLU A 112 -3.41 -15.72 75.31
N HIS A 113 -2.29 -15.33 75.79
CA HIS A 113 -1.09 -15.14 75.01
C HIS A 113 -0.17 -16.36 75.00
#